data_52ead143e5808fbd35177fe6b427ac92
#
_entry.id   52ead143e5808fbd35177fe6b427ac92
#
_cell.length_a   1.000
_cell.length_b   1.000
_cell.length_c   1.000
_cell.angle_alpha   90.00
_cell.angle_beta   90.00
_cell.angle_gamma   90.00
#
_symmetry.space_group_name_H-M   'P 1'
#
loop_
_entity.id
_entity.type
_entity.pdbx_description
1 polymer ?
#
loop_
_entity_poly.entity_id
_entity_poly.type
_entity_poly.pdbx_seq_one_letter_code
_entity_poly.pdbx_strand_id
1 'polypeptide(L)'
;MPRKIWDQARRKLPGSLRSGNGVRLVRFACACAALVAPLGSANVARTQETSALSEEQNRRTHASDAITDAENLFGLDRVIDVDLRISAEEWAKLQPPAGTRLDAAAVGSAFGDLIGDAIMGGNFRSEKSTRPGLAGYLGLDHQYGRADVTIDGETIRGVGLRYKGNGSFLVGHYTGKYSFKVDFNEYREGVSFRGLRKLNLNNEATDPSMMREALSYEIFRAAGVVCSRVNFARVYLTVGGGQQREPKGLYTIVEQVDKRFLKDRFGDATGLLLKPSTFGVFRYLGEDWSKYEVAYVPKNTPTEAQQQRVIAFAKLLHQGNDGEFEATVEEYLDVDQFLRFLAINVLLSNLDSFLGGTQNYYVYLDTGSNRFQFLPWDMDISFGAFDMEGTPSSRRNLSIDQPQTHENRLIERVLAIGRHKQNYHEYLRQYLDTLFAQEKLYAQIDHATAILRPVIGENGKEAGERFEKAIADSPSLFEPHALKFFVTQRRESVREQLANERTGDTLGNDVDLMELVQWWTAPRVGVLVALPVVLLLNGSGWLWGIISGFRGGVVWGLLNAAFFPFSPLAYGFVARREKGRRAAWWVLLCVASMVAWLLLANSVLVD
;
A
#
# COMPACT_ATOMS: atom_id res chain seq x y z
N MET A 1 6.45 -24.84 -1.44
CA MET A 1 5.12 -24.55 -0.88
C MET A 1 4.14 -23.85 -1.85
N PRO A 2 4.54 -22.96 -2.78
CA PRO A 2 3.59 -22.25 -3.66
C PRO A 2 2.75 -23.17 -4.58
N ARG A 3 3.31 -24.25 -5.10
CA ARG A 3 2.63 -25.14 -6.05
C ARG A 3 1.40 -25.88 -5.48
N LYS A 4 1.44 -26.31 -4.22
CA LYS A 4 0.31 -27.04 -3.59
C LYS A 4 -0.90 -26.14 -3.34
N ILE A 5 -0.69 -24.89 -2.96
CA ILE A 5 -1.76 -23.91 -2.74
C ILE A 5 -2.41 -23.53 -4.07
N TRP A 6 -1.60 -23.40 -5.11
CA TRP A 6 -2.05 -23.12 -6.48
C TRP A 6 -2.90 -24.26 -7.07
N ASP A 7 -2.48 -25.51 -6.89
CA ASP A 7 -3.21 -26.67 -7.37
C ASP A 7 -4.55 -26.88 -6.65
N GLN A 8 -4.65 -26.45 -5.39
CA GLN A 8 -5.88 -26.53 -4.61
C GLN A 8 -6.88 -25.44 -5.00
N ALA A 9 -6.41 -24.20 -5.23
CA ALA A 9 -7.23 -23.09 -5.71
C ALA A 9 -7.75 -23.34 -7.13
N ARG A 10 -6.89 -23.88 -8.03
CA ARG A 10 -7.26 -24.21 -9.42
C ARG A 10 -8.33 -25.30 -9.52
N ARG A 11 -8.40 -26.25 -8.59
CA ARG A 11 -9.42 -27.32 -8.59
C ARG A 11 -10.82 -26.82 -8.23
N LYS A 12 -10.95 -25.71 -7.52
CA LYS A 12 -12.23 -25.10 -7.13
C LYS A 12 -12.84 -24.20 -8.20
N LEU A 13 -12.11 -23.87 -9.27
CA LEU A 13 -12.61 -23.01 -10.35
C LEU A 13 -13.51 -23.79 -11.31
N PRO A 14 -14.67 -23.25 -11.72
CA PRO A 14 -15.50 -23.81 -12.80
C PRO A 14 -14.71 -23.96 -14.10
N GLY A 15 -15.07 -24.96 -14.92
CA GLY A 15 -14.33 -25.34 -16.14
C GLY A 15 -14.13 -24.20 -17.16
N SER A 16 -15.05 -23.24 -17.21
CA SER A 16 -14.99 -22.05 -18.08
C SER A 16 -13.93 -21.02 -17.71
N LEU A 17 -13.39 -21.07 -16.49
CA LEU A 17 -12.40 -20.11 -15.97
C LEU A 17 -10.98 -20.67 -15.88
N ARG A 18 -10.75 -21.87 -16.42
CA ARG A 18 -9.41 -22.49 -16.44
C ARG A 18 -8.47 -21.92 -17.51
N SER A 19 -8.99 -21.09 -18.40
CA SER A 19 -8.23 -20.39 -19.44
C SER A 19 -8.34 -18.87 -19.27
N GLY A 20 -7.25 -18.15 -19.33
CA GLY A 20 -7.21 -16.68 -19.33
C GLY A 20 -7.37 -16.01 -17.95
N ASN A 21 -8.36 -15.18 -17.79
CA ASN A 21 -8.51 -14.26 -16.65
C ASN A 21 -8.63 -14.89 -15.25
N GLY A 22 -9.20 -16.12 -15.13
CA GLY A 22 -9.33 -16.82 -13.84
C GLY A 22 -7.98 -17.20 -13.22
N VAL A 23 -6.97 -17.49 -14.03
CA VAL A 23 -5.61 -17.87 -13.57
C VAL A 23 -4.85 -16.68 -12.97
N ARG A 24 -5.15 -15.45 -13.40
CA ARG A 24 -4.51 -14.22 -12.89
C ARG A 24 -4.94 -13.86 -11.49
N LEU A 25 -6.22 -13.98 -11.24
CA LEU A 25 -6.82 -13.68 -9.94
C LEU A 25 -6.36 -14.65 -8.84
N VAL A 26 -6.08 -15.90 -9.19
CA VAL A 26 -5.51 -16.90 -8.27
C VAL A 26 -4.02 -16.59 -7.94
N ARG A 27 -3.27 -15.93 -8.85
CA ARG A 27 -1.90 -15.45 -8.56
C ARG A 27 -1.87 -14.28 -7.57
N PHE A 28 -2.90 -13.45 -7.57
CA PHE A 28 -3.10 -12.39 -6.58
C PHE A 28 -3.12 -12.96 -5.15
N ALA A 29 -3.83 -14.09 -4.93
CA ALA A 29 -3.88 -14.77 -3.64
C ALA A 29 -2.52 -15.33 -3.17
N CYS A 30 -1.74 -15.87 -4.11
CA CYS A 30 -0.45 -16.49 -3.77
C CYS A 30 0.64 -15.47 -3.44
N ALA A 31 0.60 -14.26 -4.02
CA ALA A 31 1.56 -13.20 -3.75
C ALA A 31 1.38 -12.60 -2.34
N CYS A 32 0.13 -12.40 -1.89
CA CYS A 32 -0.14 -11.97 -0.50
C CYS A 32 0.34 -12.99 0.55
N ALA A 33 0.36 -14.28 0.19
CA ALA A 33 0.82 -15.35 1.08
C ALA A 33 2.36 -15.53 1.11
N ALA A 34 3.07 -15.03 0.08
CA ALA A 34 4.53 -15.18 -0.04
C ALA A 34 5.34 -14.07 0.65
N LEU A 35 4.71 -12.97 1.05
CA LEU A 35 5.34 -11.84 1.75
C LEU A 35 5.61 -12.09 3.25
N VAL A 36 5.32 -13.30 3.74
CA VAL A 36 5.42 -13.65 5.16
C VAL A 36 6.55 -14.66 5.39
N ALA A 37 7.77 -14.16 5.58
CA ALA A 37 8.85 -14.93 6.17
C ALA A 37 9.16 -14.41 7.59
N PRO A 38 9.41 -15.28 8.58
CA PRO A 38 9.43 -14.89 9.98
C PRO A 38 10.75 -14.23 10.40
N LEU A 39 10.64 -13.15 11.18
CA LEU A 39 11.75 -12.59 11.97
C LEU A 39 11.43 -12.75 13.46
N GLY A 40 12.42 -13.23 14.17
CA GLY A 40 12.32 -13.72 15.54
C GLY A 40 12.10 -12.66 16.63
N SER A 41 11.54 -13.14 17.71
CA SER A 41 11.17 -12.42 18.93
C SER A 41 12.30 -12.28 19.94
N ALA A 42 12.37 -11.15 20.66
CA ALA A 42 13.13 -11.01 21.90
C ALA A 42 12.26 -10.38 23.02
N ASN A 43 12.26 -11.03 24.18
CA ASN A 43 11.57 -10.63 25.43
C ASN A 43 12.45 -9.75 26.30
N VAL A 44 11.88 -8.76 27.01
CA VAL A 44 12.46 -8.20 28.26
C VAL A 44 11.36 -7.77 29.24
N ALA A 45 11.68 -7.89 30.52
CA ALA A 45 10.79 -7.93 31.70
C ALA A 45 10.54 -6.56 32.38
N ARG A 46 9.52 -6.58 33.26
CA ARG A 46 8.80 -5.53 34.02
C ARG A 46 9.54 -4.80 35.15
N THR A 47 9.04 -3.60 35.49
CA THR A 47 8.74 -3.17 36.90
C THR A 47 7.72 -2.02 36.94
N GLN A 48 6.95 -1.89 38.01
CA GLN A 48 5.76 -1.04 38.23
C GLN A 48 6.06 0.21 39.07
N GLU A 49 5.24 1.27 38.91
CA GLU A 49 4.63 2.06 40.01
C GLU A 49 3.64 3.15 39.53
N THR A 50 2.68 3.50 40.34
CA THR A 50 1.42 4.21 40.09
C THR A 50 1.41 5.65 40.56
N SER A 51 0.63 6.56 39.92
CA SER A 51 -0.13 7.61 40.62
C SER A 51 -1.21 8.27 39.75
N ALA A 52 -2.30 8.67 40.42
CA ALA A 52 -3.52 9.25 39.89
C ALA A 52 -3.37 10.75 39.52
N LEU A 53 -4.01 11.18 38.44
CA LEU A 53 -4.18 12.60 38.11
C LEU A 53 -5.65 12.94 37.87
N SER A 54 -6.02 14.11 38.34
CA SER A 54 -7.34 14.60 38.71
C SER A 54 -8.30 14.91 37.53
N GLU A 55 -9.60 14.88 37.87
CA GLU A 55 -10.77 15.01 36.99
C GLU A 55 -11.08 16.43 36.46
N GLU A 56 -10.27 17.43 36.70
CA GLU A 56 -10.67 18.84 36.55
C GLU A 56 -10.33 19.52 35.22
N GLN A 57 -9.69 18.84 34.25
CA GLN A 57 -9.31 19.46 32.97
C GLN A 57 -10.26 19.18 31.78
N ASN A 58 -11.42 18.60 32.03
CA ASN A 58 -12.29 18.06 30.96
C ASN A 58 -13.41 19.00 30.47
N ARG A 59 -13.35 20.29 30.77
CA ARG A 59 -14.48 21.22 30.49
C ARG A 59 -14.15 22.42 29.58
N ARG A 60 -13.27 22.33 28.63
CA ARG A 60 -13.09 23.42 27.65
C ARG A 60 -12.90 22.88 26.24
N THR A 61 -14.00 22.72 25.52
CA THR A 61 -13.99 22.78 24.05
C THR A 61 -15.33 23.29 23.56
N HIS A 62 -15.41 24.53 23.17
CA HIS A 62 -16.55 25.14 22.51
C HIS A 62 -16.36 25.16 20.99
N ALA A 63 -17.45 25.00 20.26
CA ALA A 63 -17.48 24.61 18.84
C ALA A 63 -17.08 25.71 17.82
N SER A 64 -16.76 26.94 18.22
CA SER A 64 -16.45 28.00 17.25
C SER A 64 -14.96 28.15 16.89
N ASP A 65 -14.05 27.62 17.71
CA ASP A 65 -12.60 27.70 17.45
C ASP A 65 -12.04 26.43 16.79
N ALA A 66 -12.91 25.45 16.51
CA ALA A 66 -12.53 24.08 16.15
C ALA A 66 -11.96 23.93 14.72
N ILE A 67 -12.16 24.90 13.82
CA ILE A 67 -11.69 24.79 12.42
C ILE A 67 -10.20 25.10 12.33
N THR A 68 -9.75 26.14 13.00
CA THR A 68 -8.34 26.57 13.06
C THR A 68 -7.46 25.57 13.81
N ASP A 69 -8.03 24.84 14.78
CA ASP A 69 -7.29 23.88 15.61
C ASP A 69 -6.98 22.56 14.87
N ALA A 70 -7.90 22.08 14.02
CA ALA A 70 -7.66 20.88 13.23
C ALA A 70 -6.57 21.09 12.15
N GLU A 71 -6.44 22.30 11.60
CA GLU A 71 -5.40 22.58 10.60
C GLU A 71 -3.99 22.44 11.17
N ASN A 72 -3.78 22.79 12.43
CA ASN A 72 -2.50 22.64 13.10
C ASN A 72 -2.08 21.18 13.35
N LEU A 73 -3.01 20.22 13.20
CA LEU A 73 -2.69 18.79 13.30
C LEU A 73 -2.08 18.24 12.01
N PHE A 74 -2.39 18.83 10.87
CA PHE A 74 -2.02 18.34 9.55
C PHE A 74 -0.88 19.18 8.94
N GLY A 75 -0.17 18.55 8.00
CA GLY A 75 1.02 19.11 7.37
C GLY A 75 2.20 18.16 7.53
N LEU A 76 3.25 18.30 6.72
CA LEU A 76 4.37 17.37 6.67
C LEU A 76 5.67 17.95 7.27
N ASP A 77 5.54 18.98 8.13
CA ASP A 77 6.70 19.70 8.67
C ASP A 77 7.23 19.13 9.98
N ARG A 78 6.52 18.18 10.58
CA ARG A 78 6.90 17.55 11.85
C ARG A 78 6.28 16.15 12.03
N VAL A 79 6.87 15.34 12.89
CA VAL A 79 6.26 14.09 13.39
C VAL A 79 5.54 14.38 14.70
N ILE A 80 4.27 13.96 14.80
CA ILE A 80 3.44 14.11 15.98
C ILE A 80 3.53 12.84 16.83
N ASP A 81 3.69 12.98 18.16
CA ASP A 81 3.59 11.84 19.07
C ASP A 81 2.13 11.48 19.33
N VAL A 82 1.81 10.20 19.21
CA VAL A 82 0.51 9.62 19.52
C VAL A 82 0.68 8.48 20.51
N ASP A 83 0.13 8.63 21.70
CA ASP A 83 0.11 7.60 22.73
C ASP A 83 -1.28 6.96 22.84
N LEU A 84 -1.34 5.66 22.63
CA LEU A 84 -2.55 4.84 22.77
C LEU A 84 -2.46 4.07 24.09
N ARG A 85 -3.42 4.25 25.00
CA ARG A 85 -3.48 3.54 26.27
C ARG A 85 -4.80 2.79 26.37
N ILE A 86 -4.74 1.48 26.56
CA ILE A 86 -5.90 0.61 26.59
C ILE A 86 -5.74 -0.44 27.68
N SER A 87 -6.81 -0.75 28.43
CA SER A 87 -6.76 -1.82 29.43
C SER A 87 -6.59 -3.20 28.75
N ALA A 88 -6.13 -4.21 29.49
CA ALA A 88 -6.01 -5.57 28.97
C ALA A 88 -7.37 -6.15 28.54
N GLU A 89 -8.43 -5.83 29.29
CA GLU A 89 -9.79 -6.26 28.96
C GLU A 89 -10.30 -5.64 27.65
N GLU A 90 -10.15 -4.33 27.50
CA GLU A 90 -10.56 -3.62 26.27
C GLU A 90 -9.70 -4.03 25.07
N TRP A 91 -8.40 -4.27 25.29
CA TRP A 91 -7.49 -4.78 24.24
C TRP A 91 -7.90 -6.17 23.73
N ALA A 92 -8.39 -7.02 24.63
CA ALA A 92 -8.89 -8.35 24.24
C ALA A 92 -10.08 -8.28 23.28
N LYS A 93 -10.92 -7.21 23.34
CA LYS A 93 -12.04 -6.99 22.41
C LYS A 93 -11.56 -6.69 20.98
N LEU A 94 -10.38 -6.10 20.83
CA LEU A 94 -9.82 -5.80 19.50
C LEU A 94 -9.28 -7.06 18.80
N GLN A 95 -8.98 -8.11 19.58
CA GLN A 95 -8.35 -9.31 19.02
C GLN A 95 -9.34 -10.08 18.12
N PRO A 96 -8.84 -10.79 17.10
CA PRO A 96 -9.66 -11.70 16.33
C PRO A 96 -10.41 -12.68 17.23
N PRO A 97 -11.64 -13.07 16.89
CA PRO A 97 -12.39 -14.10 17.62
C PRO A 97 -11.56 -15.37 17.79
N ALA A 98 -11.73 -16.04 18.94
CA ALA A 98 -11.03 -17.30 19.20
C ALA A 98 -11.30 -18.32 18.09
N GLY A 99 -10.24 -18.96 17.60
CA GLY A 99 -10.33 -19.92 16.50
C GLY A 99 -10.26 -19.30 15.09
N THR A 100 -10.18 -17.97 14.95
CA THR A 100 -9.92 -17.32 13.65
C THR A 100 -8.54 -17.74 13.12
N ARG A 101 -8.52 -18.35 11.94
CA ARG A 101 -7.28 -18.75 11.29
C ARG A 101 -6.78 -17.64 10.37
N LEU A 102 -5.56 -17.17 10.62
CA LEU A 102 -4.87 -16.13 9.83
C LEU A 102 -3.59 -16.66 9.17
N ASP A 103 -3.40 -17.99 9.14
CA ASP A 103 -2.28 -18.59 8.43
C ASP A 103 -2.42 -18.44 6.89
N ALA A 104 -1.32 -18.61 6.17
CA ALA A 104 -1.27 -18.41 4.72
C ALA A 104 -2.32 -19.26 3.94
N ALA A 105 -2.70 -20.42 4.45
CA ALA A 105 -3.70 -21.28 3.80
C ALA A 105 -5.11 -20.71 3.99
N ALA A 106 -5.45 -20.22 5.19
CA ALA A 106 -6.73 -19.60 5.48
C ALA A 106 -6.89 -18.27 4.71
N VAL A 107 -5.84 -17.44 4.69
CA VAL A 107 -5.80 -16.18 3.92
C VAL A 107 -5.95 -16.45 2.43
N GLY A 108 -5.23 -17.44 1.87
CA GLY A 108 -5.34 -17.83 0.46
C GLY A 108 -6.72 -18.36 0.10
N SER A 109 -7.37 -19.13 1.00
CA SER A 109 -8.75 -19.62 0.78
C SER A 109 -9.75 -18.46 0.80
N ALA A 110 -9.68 -17.58 1.81
CA ALA A 110 -10.57 -16.41 1.93
C ALA A 110 -10.44 -15.46 0.73
N PHE A 111 -9.22 -15.30 0.22
CA PHE A 111 -8.97 -14.51 -0.97
C PHE A 111 -9.53 -15.18 -2.23
N GLY A 112 -9.38 -16.51 -2.37
CA GLY A 112 -9.97 -17.27 -3.47
C GLY A 112 -11.50 -17.20 -3.47
N ASP A 113 -12.12 -17.26 -2.30
CA ASP A 113 -13.57 -17.12 -2.14
C ASP A 113 -14.02 -15.69 -2.51
N LEU A 114 -13.33 -14.64 -2.03
CA LEU A 114 -13.59 -13.23 -2.37
C LEU A 114 -13.53 -12.99 -3.89
N ILE A 115 -12.51 -13.52 -4.54
CA ILE A 115 -12.35 -13.38 -6.00
C ILE A 115 -13.40 -14.17 -6.75
N GLY A 116 -13.70 -15.40 -6.29
CA GLY A 116 -14.76 -16.24 -6.87
C GLY A 116 -16.11 -15.53 -6.85
N ASP A 117 -16.47 -14.96 -5.71
CA ASP A 117 -17.72 -14.20 -5.55
C ASP A 117 -17.74 -12.94 -6.44
N ALA A 118 -16.62 -12.21 -6.52
CA ALA A 118 -16.52 -11.02 -7.36
C ALA A 118 -16.71 -11.34 -8.86
N ILE A 119 -16.12 -12.43 -9.35
CA ILE A 119 -16.26 -12.89 -10.74
C ILE A 119 -17.69 -13.32 -11.04
N MET A 120 -18.36 -13.97 -10.09
CA MET A 120 -19.75 -14.39 -10.22
C MET A 120 -20.76 -13.24 -10.08
N GLY A 121 -20.28 -11.98 -10.00
CA GLY A 121 -21.13 -10.78 -9.82
C GLY A 121 -21.58 -10.59 -8.39
N GLY A 122 -20.96 -11.31 -7.44
CA GLY A 122 -21.17 -11.17 -6.00
C GLY A 122 -20.56 -9.88 -5.46
N ASN A 123 -20.84 -9.65 -4.20
CA ASN A 123 -20.34 -8.51 -3.46
C ASN A 123 -19.14 -8.97 -2.66
N PHE A 124 -18.16 -8.10 -2.38
CA PHE A 124 -17.05 -8.43 -1.47
C PHE A 124 -17.51 -8.65 -0.02
N ARG A 125 -18.59 -9.41 0.18
CA ARG A 125 -19.16 -9.72 1.50
C ARG A 125 -19.30 -11.23 1.67
N SER A 126 -18.87 -11.72 2.82
CA SER A 126 -19.05 -13.09 3.24
C SER A 126 -20.13 -13.18 4.36
N GLU A 127 -20.74 -14.32 4.53
CA GLU A 127 -21.66 -14.57 5.64
C GLU A 127 -20.96 -14.57 7.02
N LYS A 128 -19.63 -14.61 7.04
CA LYS A 128 -18.84 -14.69 8.28
C LYS A 128 -18.69 -13.35 9.00
N SER A 129 -18.99 -12.22 8.34
CA SER A 129 -18.77 -10.87 8.87
C SER A 129 -19.65 -9.85 8.17
N THR A 130 -20.00 -8.79 8.86
CA THR A 130 -20.71 -7.64 8.27
C THR A 130 -19.81 -6.76 7.40
N ARG A 131 -18.49 -6.97 7.47
CA ARG A 131 -17.53 -6.17 6.71
C ARG A 131 -17.35 -6.68 5.29
N PRO A 132 -17.20 -5.78 4.31
CA PRO A 132 -16.76 -6.15 2.98
C PRO A 132 -15.25 -6.39 2.94
N GLY A 133 -14.80 -7.13 1.92
CA GLY A 133 -13.39 -7.37 1.64
C GLY A 133 -12.78 -8.51 2.44
N LEU A 134 -11.48 -8.71 2.27
CA LEU A 134 -10.76 -9.89 2.77
C LEU A 134 -10.91 -10.11 4.28
N ALA A 135 -10.92 -9.03 5.08
CA ALA A 135 -11.13 -9.15 6.52
C ALA A 135 -12.50 -9.79 6.84
N GLY A 136 -13.55 -9.46 6.07
CA GLY A 136 -14.87 -10.08 6.21
C GLY A 136 -14.86 -11.57 5.88
N TYR A 137 -14.17 -11.99 4.82
CA TYR A 137 -14.02 -13.41 4.47
C TYR A 137 -13.23 -14.22 5.52
N LEU A 138 -12.38 -13.54 6.29
CA LEU A 138 -11.68 -14.11 7.45
C LEU A 138 -12.51 -14.07 8.75
N GLY A 139 -13.74 -13.51 8.72
CA GLY A 139 -14.59 -13.36 9.90
C GLY A 139 -14.15 -12.26 10.86
N LEU A 140 -13.50 -11.21 10.36
CA LEU A 140 -12.94 -10.11 11.16
C LEU A 140 -13.84 -8.87 11.10
N ASP A 141 -14.49 -8.50 12.20
CA ASP A 141 -15.34 -7.30 12.29
C ASP A 141 -14.65 -6.05 12.85
N HIS A 142 -13.43 -6.17 13.40
CA HIS A 142 -12.66 -5.09 14.03
C HIS A 142 -13.48 -4.29 15.06
N GLN A 143 -13.72 -4.89 16.20
CA GLN A 143 -14.47 -4.32 17.31
C GLN A 143 -13.76 -3.12 17.95
N TYR A 144 -14.51 -2.16 18.46
CA TYR A 144 -13.97 -1.08 19.28
C TYR A 144 -13.72 -1.52 20.71
N GLY A 145 -12.56 -1.12 21.25
CA GLY A 145 -12.25 -1.11 22.67
C GLY A 145 -12.13 0.31 23.19
N ARG A 146 -12.45 0.53 24.45
CA ARG A 146 -12.33 1.84 25.10
C ARG A 146 -10.87 2.12 25.45
N ALA A 147 -10.34 3.24 24.96
CA ALA A 147 -8.95 3.65 25.14
C ALA A 147 -8.83 5.12 25.53
N ASP A 148 -7.68 5.52 26.07
CA ASP A 148 -7.25 6.91 26.17
C ASP A 148 -6.21 7.16 25.10
N VAL A 149 -6.31 8.31 24.44
CA VAL A 149 -5.40 8.71 23.38
C VAL A 149 -4.81 10.09 23.67
N THR A 150 -3.49 10.19 23.65
CA THR A 150 -2.79 11.48 23.71
C THR A 150 -2.23 11.79 22.33
N ILE A 151 -2.59 12.93 21.76
CA ILE A 151 -2.14 13.41 20.45
C ILE A 151 -1.53 14.79 20.66
N ASP A 152 -0.26 14.95 20.28
CA ASP A 152 0.41 16.24 20.36
C ASP A 152 0.35 16.85 21.80
N GLY A 153 0.48 15.97 22.82
CA GLY A 153 0.42 16.34 24.24
C GLY A 153 -0.99 16.49 24.83
N GLU A 154 -2.05 16.50 24.03
CA GLU A 154 -3.44 16.63 24.48
C GLU A 154 -4.09 15.24 24.64
N THR A 155 -4.62 14.95 25.84
CA THR A 155 -5.20 13.62 26.16
C THR A 155 -6.72 13.66 26.09
N ILE A 156 -7.29 12.74 25.29
CA ILE A 156 -8.73 12.48 25.22
C ILE A 156 -8.98 11.10 25.79
N ARG A 157 -9.82 11.03 26.83
CA ARG A 157 -10.10 9.78 27.54
C ARG A 157 -11.37 9.11 27.05
N GLY A 158 -11.39 7.78 27.08
CA GLY A 158 -12.56 6.96 26.82
C GLY A 158 -13.03 7.04 25.38
N VAL A 159 -12.12 7.09 24.42
CA VAL A 159 -12.37 7.04 22.98
C VAL A 159 -12.49 5.60 22.49
N GLY A 160 -13.11 5.39 21.32
CA GLY A 160 -13.08 4.11 20.63
C GLY A 160 -11.76 3.91 19.90
N LEU A 161 -11.08 2.80 20.16
CA LEU A 161 -9.90 2.36 19.41
C LEU A 161 -10.18 1.01 18.77
N ARG A 162 -9.89 0.85 17.50
CA ARG A 162 -9.96 -0.45 16.81
C ARG A 162 -8.90 -0.61 15.74
N TYR A 163 -8.68 -1.84 15.32
CA TYR A 163 -7.92 -2.12 14.10
C TYR A 163 -8.65 -1.61 12.86
N LYS A 164 -7.90 -1.38 11.78
CA LYS A 164 -8.45 -1.06 10.44
C LYS A 164 -7.66 -1.78 9.35
N GLY A 165 -8.23 -1.72 8.14
CA GLY A 165 -7.64 -2.29 6.93
C GLY A 165 -8.02 -3.75 6.69
N ASN A 166 -7.69 -4.23 5.50
CA ASN A 166 -7.78 -5.62 5.07
C ASN A 166 -6.36 -6.20 4.97
N GLY A 167 -5.59 -5.85 3.94
CA GLY A 167 -4.20 -6.25 3.77
C GLY A 167 -3.29 -5.73 4.87
N SER A 168 -3.38 -4.44 5.22
CA SER A 168 -2.60 -3.82 6.30
C SER A 168 -2.85 -4.44 7.69
N PHE A 169 -4.07 -4.97 7.95
CA PHE A 169 -4.34 -5.75 9.15
C PHE A 169 -3.56 -7.07 9.17
N LEU A 170 -3.54 -7.80 8.05
CA LEU A 170 -2.80 -9.05 7.95
C LEU A 170 -1.29 -8.83 8.12
N VAL A 171 -0.72 -7.83 7.44
CA VAL A 171 0.68 -7.45 7.65
C VAL A 171 0.92 -7.09 9.11
N GLY A 172 0.01 -6.33 9.73
CA GLY A 172 0.07 -5.98 11.15
C GLY A 172 0.04 -7.19 12.08
N HIS A 173 -0.73 -8.23 11.74
CA HIS A 173 -0.79 -9.47 12.51
C HIS A 173 0.56 -10.18 12.59
N TYR A 174 1.33 -10.18 11.50
CA TYR A 174 2.65 -10.82 11.45
C TYR A 174 3.79 -9.93 11.99
N THR A 175 3.67 -8.62 11.85
CA THR A 175 4.72 -7.67 12.24
C THR A 175 4.52 -7.03 13.63
N GLY A 176 3.31 -7.17 14.21
CA GLY A 176 2.91 -6.47 15.44
C GLY A 176 2.62 -4.97 15.24
N LYS A 177 2.66 -4.48 14.00
CA LYS A 177 2.42 -3.06 13.65
C LYS A 177 1.08 -2.91 12.93
N TYR A 178 0.00 -2.77 13.69
CA TYR A 178 -1.36 -2.63 13.14
C TYR A 178 -1.70 -1.18 12.78
N SER A 179 -2.54 -1.00 11.76
CA SER A 179 -3.26 0.26 11.55
C SER A 179 -4.41 0.41 12.53
N PHE A 180 -4.61 1.63 13.05
CA PHE A 180 -5.66 1.92 14.02
C PHE A 180 -6.65 2.97 13.49
N LYS A 181 -7.87 2.87 13.99
CA LYS A 181 -8.88 3.92 13.90
C LYS A 181 -9.26 4.38 15.30
N VAL A 182 -9.15 5.68 15.52
CA VAL A 182 -9.64 6.36 16.71
C VAL A 182 -11.00 6.98 16.41
N ASP A 183 -11.98 6.72 17.25
CA ASP A 183 -13.31 7.36 17.21
C ASP A 183 -13.54 8.10 18.53
N PHE A 184 -13.46 9.42 18.48
CA PHE A 184 -13.61 10.25 19.67
C PHE A 184 -15.05 10.25 20.20
N ASN A 185 -16.01 9.89 19.34
CA ASN A 185 -17.45 9.94 19.61
C ASN A 185 -18.08 8.55 19.87
N GLU A 186 -17.31 7.46 19.83
CA GLU A 186 -17.82 6.09 19.95
C GLU A 186 -18.60 5.83 21.25
N TYR A 187 -18.06 6.28 22.38
CA TYR A 187 -18.63 6.03 23.71
C TYR A 187 -19.24 7.26 24.38
N ARG A 188 -19.08 8.44 23.78
CA ARG A 188 -19.59 9.70 24.31
C ARG A 188 -19.98 10.62 23.15
N GLU A 189 -21.27 10.81 22.98
CA GLU A 189 -21.79 11.67 21.93
C GLU A 189 -21.29 13.13 22.06
N GLY A 190 -20.98 13.75 20.92
CA GLY A 190 -20.53 15.15 20.85
C GLY A 190 -19.04 15.35 21.15
N VAL A 191 -18.29 14.34 21.53
CA VAL A 191 -16.84 14.46 21.75
C VAL A 191 -16.09 14.51 20.42
N SER A 192 -15.13 15.41 20.33
CA SER A 192 -14.23 15.56 19.19
C SER A 192 -12.85 15.97 19.66
N PHE A 193 -11.84 15.72 18.84
CA PHE A 193 -10.49 16.24 19.01
C PHE A 193 -10.24 17.32 17.95
N ARG A 194 -10.09 18.57 18.37
CA ARG A 194 -9.90 19.70 17.46
C ARG A 194 -10.95 19.72 16.33
N GLY A 195 -12.20 19.42 16.67
CA GLY A 195 -13.32 19.31 15.74
C GLY A 195 -13.39 18.00 14.93
N LEU A 196 -12.39 17.13 14.99
CA LEU A 196 -12.39 15.83 14.32
C LEU A 196 -13.14 14.80 15.17
N ARG A 197 -14.02 14.02 14.54
CA ARG A 197 -14.71 12.91 15.20
C ARG A 197 -13.92 11.61 15.14
N LYS A 198 -13.16 11.42 14.08
CA LYS A 198 -12.38 10.20 13.82
C LYS A 198 -11.02 10.54 13.25
N LEU A 199 -10.05 9.66 13.51
CA LEU A 199 -8.71 9.75 12.98
C LEU A 199 -8.23 8.37 12.57
N ASN A 200 -7.50 8.28 11.46
CA ASN A 200 -6.86 7.04 11.04
C ASN A 200 -5.35 7.15 11.27
N LEU A 201 -4.79 6.08 11.81
CA LEU A 201 -3.34 5.86 11.96
C LEU A 201 -2.97 4.71 11.04
N ASN A 202 -2.46 5.03 9.85
CA ASN A 202 -2.04 4.05 8.85
C ASN A 202 -0.61 3.62 9.14
N ASN A 203 -0.38 2.30 9.15
CA ASN A 203 0.88 1.73 9.63
C ASN A 203 2.02 1.76 8.60
N GLU A 204 1.78 2.17 7.36
CA GLU A 204 2.77 2.21 6.27
C GLU A 204 3.57 0.89 6.15
N ALA A 205 2.91 -0.24 6.40
CA ALA A 205 3.60 -1.52 6.55
C ALA A 205 4.17 -2.04 5.22
N THR A 206 3.66 -1.56 4.11
CA THR A 206 4.07 -1.90 2.74
C THR A 206 4.94 -0.83 2.09
N ASP A 207 5.10 0.34 2.74
CA ASP A 207 5.93 1.44 2.25
C ASP A 207 7.23 1.61 3.07
N PRO A 208 8.39 1.11 2.61
CA PRO A 208 9.64 1.33 3.30
C PRO A 208 10.10 2.79 3.30
N SER A 209 9.56 3.64 2.42
CA SER A 209 9.80 5.09 2.44
C SER A 209 9.00 5.83 3.51
N MET A 210 7.92 5.23 4.02
CA MET A 210 7.01 5.82 5.01
C MET A 210 6.39 7.16 4.61
N MET A 211 6.36 7.51 3.31
CA MET A 211 5.90 8.81 2.84
C MET A 211 5.05 8.79 1.57
N ARG A 212 4.86 7.65 0.89
CA ARG A 212 4.07 7.58 -0.34
C ARG A 212 2.65 8.08 -0.14
N GLU A 213 1.97 7.61 0.91
CA GLU A 213 0.61 8.05 1.22
C GLU A 213 0.56 9.57 1.46
N ALA A 214 1.45 10.10 2.30
CA ALA A 214 1.49 11.50 2.64
C ALA A 214 1.77 12.41 1.44
N LEU A 215 2.79 12.06 0.63
CA LEU A 215 3.12 12.80 -0.59
C LEU A 215 1.99 12.76 -1.62
N SER A 216 1.32 11.63 -1.78
CA SER A 216 0.20 11.49 -2.71
C SER A 216 -0.96 12.41 -2.34
N TYR A 217 -1.36 12.46 -1.08
CA TYR A 217 -2.42 13.38 -0.64
C TYR A 217 -2.05 14.85 -0.85
N GLU A 218 -0.79 15.24 -0.62
CA GLU A 218 -0.32 16.59 -0.90
C GLU A 218 -0.40 16.95 -2.39
N ILE A 219 -0.04 15.99 -3.28
CA ILE A 219 -0.14 16.19 -4.73
C ILE A 219 -1.61 16.32 -5.17
N PHE A 220 -2.50 15.45 -4.68
CA PHE A 220 -3.94 15.55 -4.96
C PHE A 220 -4.52 16.89 -4.50
N ARG A 221 -4.20 17.32 -3.29
CA ARG A 221 -4.65 18.60 -2.74
C ARG A 221 -4.15 19.78 -3.57
N ALA A 222 -2.88 19.77 -3.95
CA ALA A 222 -2.29 20.82 -4.78
C ALA A 222 -2.86 20.84 -6.21
N ALA A 223 -3.38 19.72 -6.71
CA ALA A 223 -4.13 19.64 -7.97
C ALA A 223 -5.58 20.14 -7.86
N GLY A 224 -6.02 20.57 -6.67
CA GLY A 224 -7.40 21.00 -6.42
C GLY A 224 -8.41 19.83 -6.30
N VAL A 225 -7.93 18.61 -6.10
CA VAL A 225 -8.78 17.45 -5.82
C VAL A 225 -9.07 17.39 -4.32
N VAL A 226 -10.34 17.32 -3.98
CA VAL A 226 -10.77 17.19 -2.58
C VAL A 226 -10.26 15.87 -2.01
N CYS A 227 -9.47 15.93 -0.95
CA CYS A 227 -8.86 14.75 -0.32
C CYS A 227 -8.60 14.96 1.18
N SER A 228 -8.24 13.89 1.87
CA SER A 228 -7.87 13.91 3.29
C SER A 228 -6.60 14.72 3.53
N ARG A 229 -6.56 15.43 4.65
CA ARG A 229 -5.32 16.00 5.20
C ARG A 229 -4.53 14.91 5.90
N VAL A 230 -3.22 15.06 5.93
CA VAL A 230 -2.30 14.06 6.49
C VAL A 230 -1.21 14.68 7.35
N ASN A 231 -0.60 13.85 8.20
CA ASN A 231 0.63 14.17 8.91
C ASN A 231 1.38 12.89 9.26
N PHE A 232 2.64 13.00 9.61
CA PHE A 232 3.43 11.92 10.17
C PHE A 232 3.19 11.79 11.68
N ALA A 233 3.14 10.56 12.18
CA ALA A 233 3.03 10.29 13.61
C ALA A 233 4.00 9.21 14.08
N ARG A 234 4.56 9.40 15.27
CA ARG A 234 5.24 8.36 16.02
C ARG A 234 4.26 7.79 17.05
N VAL A 235 3.87 6.54 16.85
CA VAL A 235 2.83 5.90 17.65
C VAL A 235 3.44 5.03 18.73
N TYR A 236 2.88 5.13 19.93
CA TYR A 236 3.18 4.31 21.08
C TYR A 236 1.92 3.62 21.57
N LEU A 237 2.07 2.41 22.12
CA LEU A 237 0.98 1.62 22.65
C LEU A 237 1.32 1.15 24.08
N THR A 238 0.36 1.34 24.98
CA THR A 238 0.40 0.79 26.34
C THR A 238 -0.83 -0.08 26.55
N VAL A 239 -0.65 -1.38 26.82
CA VAL A 239 -1.73 -2.32 27.10
C VAL A 239 -1.71 -2.73 28.58
N GLY A 240 -2.87 -2.72 29.23
CA GLY A 240 -3.00 -3.03 30.65
C GLY A 240 -2.53 -1.91 31.57
N GLY A 241 -2.39 -2.18 32.86
CA GLY A 241 -1.89 -1.22 33.87
C GLY A 241 -0.36 -1.04 33.85
N GLY A 242 0.33 -1.52 32.83
CA GLY A 242 1.79 -1.46 32.73
C GLY A 242 2.29 -0.05 32.41
N GLN A 243 3.51 0.25 32.88
CA GLN A 243 4.18 1.52 32.57
C GLN A 243 4.87 1.50 31.19
N GLN A 244 4.92 0.37 30.53
CA GLN A 244 5.72 0.19 29.33
C GLN A 244 5.02 0.79 28.12
N ARG A 245 5.48 1.94 27.69
CA ARG A 245 5.15 2.65 26.47
C ARG A 245 5.90 1.99 25.31
N GLU A 246 5.24 1.04 24.62
CA GLU A 246 5.84 0.29 23.52
C GLU A 246 5.86 1.13 22.24
N PRO A 247 7.02 1.42 21.61
CA PRO A 247 7.08 2.12 20.35
C PRO A 247 6.54 1.22 19.23
N LYS A 248 5.59 1.73 18.44
CA LYS A 248 5.06 1.08 17.24
C LYS A 248 5.66 1.66 15.94
N GLY A 249 6.50 2.68 16.05
CA GLY A 249 7.20 3.33 14.94
C GLY A 249 6.38 4.41 14.25
N LEU A 250 6.74 4.70 13.00
CA LEU A 250 6.09 5.72 12.18
C LEU A 250 4.76 5.25 11.59
N TYR A 251 3.81 6.18 11.53
CA TYR A 251 2.49 6.06 10.92
C TYR A 251 2.17 7.33 10.14
N THR A 252 1.25 7.21 9.20
CA THR A 252 0.58 8.38 8.62
C THR A 252 -0.76 8.61 9.33
N ILE A 253 -0.95 9.82 9.88
CA ILE A 253 -2.27 10.29 10.31
C ILE A 253 -3.04 10.68 9.06
N VAL A 254 -4.24 10.12 8.89
CA VAL A 254 -5.12 10.42 7.76
C VAL A 254 -6.48 10.87 8.27
N GLU A 255 -6.91 12.07 7.83
CA GLU A 255 -8.23 12.61 8.12
C GLU A 255 -9.31 11.65 7.62
N GLN A 256 -10.35 11.41 8.45
CA GLN A 256 -11.45 10.56 8.04
C GLN A 256 -12.40 11.30 7.10
N VAL A 257 -12.70 10.69 5.95
CA VAL A 257 -13.80 11.14 5.09
C VAL A 257 -15.13 10.80 5.78
N ASP A 258 -15.75 11.80 6.42
CA ASP A 258 -17.02 11.70 7.15
C ASP A 258 -17.85 12.98 6.98
N LYS A 259 -18.95 13.11 7.73
CA LYS A 259 -19.83 14.30 7.67
C LYS A 259 -19.11 15.61 7.94
N ARG A 260 -18.11 15.61 8.82
CA ARG A 260 -17.35 16.84 9.12
C ARG A 260 -16.48 17.22 7.93
N PHE A 261 -15.73 16.25 7.40
CA PHE A 261 -14.92 16.41 6.19
C PHE A 261 -15.76 16.98 5.03
N LEU A 262 -16.96 16.38 4.78
CA LEU A 262 -17.84 16.83 3.70
C LEU A 262 -18.33 18.26 3.92
N LYS A 263 -18.76 18.60 5.15
CA LYS A 263 -19.20 19.95 5.48
C LYS A 263 -18.09 20.99 5.27
N ASP A 264 -16.85 20.65 5.66
CA ASP A 264 -15.71 21.56 5.52
C ASP A 264 -15.28 21.78 4.05
N ARG A 265 -15.50 20.81 3.17
CA ARG A 265 -15.06 20.86 1.76
C ARG A 265 -16.18 21.28 0.79
N PHE A 266 -17.41 20.90 1.08
CA PHE A 266 -18.58 21.14 0.19
C PHE A 266 -19.59 22.10 0.79
N GLY A 267 -19.36 22.59 2.01
CA GLY A 267 -20.32 23.45 2.74
C GLY A 267 -21.52 22.70 3.31
N ASP A 268 -21.81 21.50 2.79
CA ASP A 268 -22.90 20.64 3.20
C ASP A 268 -22.43 19.16 3.29
N ALA A 269 -23.13 18.37 4.09
CA ALA A 269 -22.86 16.94 4.28
C ALA A 269 -24.09 16.06 4.01
N THR A 270 -25.11 16.61 3.32
CA THR A 270 -26.34 15.89 2.98
C THR A 270 -26.24 15.11 1.67
N GLY A 271 -25.17 15.32 0.91
CA GLY A 271 -24.83 14.53 -0.26
C GLY A 271 -24.58 13.06 0.08
N LEU A 272 -24.60 12.20 -0.93
CA LEU A 272 -24.41 10.77 -0.76
C LEU A 272 -22.93 10.40 -0.90
N LEU A 273 -22.33 9.91 0.19
CA LEU A 273 -20.96 9.38 0.20
C LEU A 273 -20.99 7.86 0.02
N LEU A 274 -20.33 7.40 -1.02
CA LEU A 274 -20.18 5.99 -1.37
C LEU A 274 -18.71 5.56 -1.21
N LYS A 275 -18.48 4.34 -0.69
CA LYS A 275 -17.17 3.69 -0.74
C LYS A 275 -17.30 2.40 -1.54
N PRO A 276 -16.79 2.34 -2.78
CA PRO A 276 -16.85 1.14 -3.60
C PRO A 276 -16.24 -0.08 -2.91
N SER A 277 -16.92 -1.22 -3.06
CA SER A 277 -16.53 -2.52 -2.53
C SER A 277 -16.87 -3.60 -3.57
N THR A 278 -16.52 -3.33 -4.83
CA THR A 278 -16.75 -4.19 -5.98
C THR A 278 -15.73 -3.88 -7.06
N PHE A 279 -15.54 -4.81 -7.99
CA PHE A 279 -14.81 -4.52 -9.23
C PHE A 279 -15.72 -3.76 -10.21
N GLY A 280 -15.13 -2.82 -10.92
CA GLY A 280 -15.81 -2.00 -11.93
C GLY A 280 -16.46 -0.74 -11.34
N VAL A 281 -16.37 0.33 -12.13
CA VAL A 281 -16.84 1.66 -11.76
C VAL A 281 -18.26 1.84 -12.27
N PHE A 282 -19.20 2.18 -11.38
CA PHE A 282 -20.61 2.44 -11.70
C PHE A 282 -21.25 1.37 -12.60
N ARG A 283 -21.00 0.07 -12.32
CA ARG A 283 -21.67 -1.02 -13.06
C ARG A 283 -23.19 -0.88 -12.97
N TYR A 284 -23.87 -1.04 -14.11
CA TYR A 284 -25.33 -1.09 -14.10
C TYR A 284 -25.81 -2.45 -13.59
N LEU A 285 -26.48 -2.44 -12.44
CA LEU A 285 -26.95 -3.64 -11.73
C LEU A 285 -28.48 -3.80 -11.80
N GLY A 286 -29.15 -3.06 -12.70
CA GLY A 286 -30.61 -2.98 -12.81
C GLY A 286 -31.18 -1.81 -11.99
N GLU A 287 -32.50 -1.80 -11.82
CA GLU A 287 -33.21 -0.69 -11.15
C GLU A 287 -33.35 -0.88 -9.62
N ASP A 288 -32.86 -2.01 -9.09
CA ASP A 288 -32.98 -2.35 -7.66
C ASP A 288 -31.79 -1.77 -6.88
N TRP A 289 -32.05 -0.76 -6.04
CA TRP A 289 -31.06 -0.11 -5.19
C TRP A 289 -30.31 -1.07 -4.27
N SER A 290 -30.95 -2.13 -3.78
CA SER A 290 -30.30 -3.06 -2.85
C SER A 290 -29.01 -3.67 -3.39
N LYS A 291 -28.90 -3.81 -4.71
CA LYS A 291 -27.67 -4.28 -5.38
C LYS A 291 -26.56 -3.25 -5.38
N TYR A 292 -26.91 -1.96 -5.50
CA TYR A 292 -25.93 -0.85 -5.46
C TYR A 292 -25.45 -0.58 -4.04
N GLU A 293 -26.32 -0.67 -3.05
CA GLU A 293 -25.99 -0.48 -1.64
C GLU A 293 -24.87 -1.42 -1.19
N VAL A 294 -24.88 -2.64 -1.67
CA VAL A 294 -23.85 -3.64 -1.36
C VAL A 294 -22.56 -3.35 -2.13
N ALA A 295 -22.65 -3.00 -3.41
CA ALA A 295 -21.48 -2.75 -4.27
C ALA A 295 -20.77 -1.43 -3.91
N TYR A 296 -21.50 -0.39 -3.53
CA TYR A 296 -20.96 0.96 -3.31
C TYR A 296 -21.03 1.44 -1.86
N VAL A 297 -21.43 0.61 -0.93
CA VAL A 297 -21.43 0.79 0.53
C VAL A 297 -21.63 2.25 0.98
N PRO A 298 -22.87 2.75 1.02
CA PRO A 298 -23.18 4.12 1.46
C PRO A 298 -22.64 4.38 2.87
N LYS A 299 -22.10 5.57 3.11
CA LYS A 299 -21.60 6.01 4.42
C LYS A 299 -22.60 6.87 5.18
N ASN A 300 -23.69 7.21 4.54
CA ASN A 300 -24.88 7.85 5.09
C ASN A 300 -26.13 7.27 4.41
N THR A 301 -27.29 7.47 4.99
CA THR A 301 -28.57 6.99 4.44
C THR A 301 -28.92 7.78 3.18
N PRO A 302 -29.03 7.15 2.00
CA PRO A 302 -29.39 7.83 0.77
C PRO A 302 -30.87 8.16 0.73
N THR A 303 -31.22 9.29 0.13
CA THR A 303 -32.58 9.58 -0.29
C THR A 303 -32.92 8.80 -1.56
N GLU A 304 -34.24 8.62 -1.87
CA GLU A 304 -34.69 7.97 -3.11
C GLU A 304 -34.14 8.69 -4.36
N ALA A 305 -34.11 10.02 -4.37
CA ALA A 305 -33.56 10.81 -5.47
C ALA A 305 -32.05 10.54 -5.69
N GLN A 306 -31.29 10.38 -4.59
CA GLN A 306 -29.87 10.04 -4.68
C GLN A 306 -29.65 8.60 -5.18
N GLN A 307 -30.50 7.65 -4.76
CA GLN A 307 -30.47 6.28 -5.27
C GLN A 307 -30.73 6.26 -6.78
N GLN A 308 -31.78 6.93 -7.23
CA GLN A 308 -32.11 7.03 -8.66
C GLN A 308 -30.99 7.72 -9.46
N ARG A 309 -30.31 8.72 -8.87
CA ARG A 309 -29.17 9.40 -9.53
C ARG A 309 -28.00 8.45 -9.78
N VAL A 310 -27.67 7.57 -8.82
CA VAL A 310 -26.64 6.54 -8.98
C VAL A 310 -27.04 5.54 -10.07
N ILE A 311 -28.28 5.04 -10.04
CA ILE A 311 -28.80 4.07 -11.02
C ILE A 311 -28.78 4.68 -12.43
N ALA A 312 -29.25 5.92 -12.57
CA ALA A 312 -29.31 6.61 -13.86
C ALA A 312 -27.90 6.83 -14.44
N PHE A 313 -26.93 7.22 -13.62
CA PHE A 313 -25.54 7.37 -14.08
C PHE A 313 -24.93 6.04 -14.50
N ALA A 314 -25.13 4.99 -13.71
CA ALA A 314 -24.67 3.64 -14.07
C ALA A 314 -25.32 3.15 -15.38
N LYS A 315 -26.61 3.43 -15.59
CA LYS A 315 -27.33 3.11 -16.83
C LYS A 315 -26.78 3.88 -18.03
N LEU A 316 -26.59 5.19 -17.90
CA LEU A 316 -25.97 6.03 -18.93
C LEU A 316 -24.59 5.51 -19.32
N LEU A 317 -23.75 5.18 -18.33
CA LEU A 317 -22.39 4.71 -18.56
C LEU A 317 -22.34 3.37 -19.30
N HIS A 318 -23.25 2.45 -19.03
CA HIS A 318 -23.21 1.08 -19.56
C HIS A 318 -24.18 0.83 -20.73
N GLN A 319 -25.28 1.56 -20.82
CA GLN A 319 -26.35 1.34 -21.83
C GLN A 319 -26.58 2.53 -22.75
N GLY A 320 -26.23 3.76 -22.34
CA GLY A 320 -26.32 4.95 -23.20
C GLY A 320 -25.39 4.83 -24.41
N ASN A 321 -25.84 5.27 -25.59
CA ASN A 321 -24.98 5.39 -26.75
C ASN A 321 -23.95 6.53 -26.58
N ASP A 322 -22.93 6.60 -27.44
CA ASP A 322 -21.83 7.55 -27.28
C ASP A 322 -22.28 9.01 -27.39
N GLY A 323 -23.23 9.32 -28.30
CA GLY A 323 -23.79 10.67 -28.44
C GLY A 323 -24.59 11.09 -27.20
N GLU A 324 -25.40 10.20 -26.62
CA GLU A 324 -26.12 10.43 -25.39
C GLU A 324 -25.17 10.65 -24.21
N PHE A 325 -24.15 9.80 -24.09
CA PHE A 325 -23.13 9.93 -23.04
C PHE A 325 -22.39 11.27 -23.16
N GLU A 326 -21.90 11.62 -24.35
CA GLU A 326 -21.19 12.88 -24.58
C GLU A 326 -22.06 14.10 -24.27
N ALA A 327 -23.35 14.04 -24.60
CA ALA A 327 -24.27 15.15 -24.36
C ALA A 327 -24.63 15.35 -22.88
N THR A 328 -24.59 14.28 -22.05
CA THR A 328 -25.19 14.32 -20.70
C THR A 328 -24.21 14.00 -19.56
N VAL A 329 -23.00 13.48 -19.84
CA VAL A 329 -22.05 13.07 -18.79
C VAL A 329 -21.72 14.20 -17.82
N GLU A 330 -21.62 15.44 -18.28
CA GLU A 330 -21.32 16.62 -17.45
C GLU A 330 -22.47 17.02 -16.52
N GLU A 331 -23.69 16.51 -16.75
CA GLU A 331 -24.79 16.67 -15.80
C GLU A 331 -24.63 15.76 -14.58
N TYR A 332 -24.01 14.59 -14.75
CA TYR A 332 -23.81 13.57 -13.70
C TYR A 332 -22.45 13.67 -13.01
N LEU A 333 -21.41 13.99 -13.77
CA LEU A 333 -20.02 13.96 -13.32
C LEU A 333 -19.43 15.37 -13.31
N ASP A 334 -18.75 15.73 -12.25
CA ASP A 334 -17.81 16.85 -12.29
C ASP A 334 -16.58 16.41 -13.09
N VAL A 335 -16.66 16.60 -14.43
CA VAL A 335 -15.66 16.10 -15.36
C VAL A 335 -14.31 16.75 -15.11
N ASP A 336 -14.25 18.04 -14.79
CA ASP A 336 -13.00 18.74 -14.51
C ASP A 336 -12.29 18.14 -13.30
N GLN A 337 -13.01 17.94 -12.20
CA GLN A 337 -12.51 17.29 -11.00
C GLN A 337 -12.07 15.84 -11.27
N PHE A 338 -12.86 15.10 -12.06
CA PHE A 338 -12.53 13.72 -12.44
C PHE A 338 -11.24 13.64 -13.28
N LEU A 339 -11.05 14.54 -14.26
CA LEU A 339 -9.83 14.57 -15.08
C LEU A 339 -8.59 14.89 -14.25
N ARG A 340 -8.68 15.80 -13.28
CA ARG A 340 -7.59 16.07 -12.31
C ARG A 340 -7.30 14.86 -11.44
N PHE A 341 -8.33 14.21 -10.90
CA PHE A 341 -8.21 12.99 -10.12
C PHE A 341 -7.54 11.87 -10.94
N LEU A 342 -7.97 11.68 -12.19
CA LEU A 342 -7.39 10.70 -13.10
C LEU A 342 -5.92 11.02 -13.40
N ALA A 343 -5.61 12.27 -13.74
CA ALA A 343 -4.25 12.70 -14.08
C ALA A 343 -3.25 12.43 -12.95
N ILE A 344 -3.64 12.71 -11.70
CA ILE A 344 -2.76 12.43 -10.55
C ILE A 344 -2.60 10.92 -10.33
N ASN A 345 -3.68 10.11 -10.39
CA ASN A 345 -3.56 8.65 -10.29
C ASN A 345 -2.63 8.09 -11.36
N VAL A 346 -2.70 8.61 -12.58
CA VAL A 346 -1.85 8.18 -13.70
C VAL A 346 -0.40 8.61 -13.49
N LEU A 347 -0.12 9.84 -13.06
CA LEU A 347 1.24 10.28 -12.72
C LEU A 347 1.87 9.44 -11.61
N LEU A 348 1.09 9.07 -10.61
CA LEU A 348 1.53 8.23 -9.51
C LEU A 348 1.58 6.73 -9.86
N SER A 349 1.11 6.33 -11.05
CA SER A 349 0.88 4.91 -11.40
C SER A 349 0.23 4.17 -10.25
N ASN A 350 -0.86 4.75 -9.71
CA ASN A 350 -1.54 4.23 -8.53
C ASN A 350 -2.52 3.13 -8.92
N LEU A 351 -2.03 1.89 -8.97
CA LEU A 351 -2.77 0.74 -9.44
C LEU A 351 -3.59 0.03 -8.35
N ASP A 352 -3.27 0.23 -7.07
CA ASP A 352 -4.11 -0.24 -5.95
C ASP A 352 -5.31 0.69 -5.70
N SER A 353 -5.83 1.31 -6.73
CA SER A 353 -6.88 2.30 -6.65
C SER A 353 -7.82 2.23 -7.86
N PHE A 354 -8.32 3.38 -8.28
CA PHE A 354 -9.25 3.56 -9.39
C PHE A 354 -8.76 2.99 -10.74
N LEU A 355 -7.44 2.97 -10.97
CA LEU A 355 -6.85 2.47 -12.22
C LEU A 355 -6.80 0.93 -12.28
N GLY A 356 -6.61 0.27 -11.13
CA GLY A 356 -6.46 -1.18 -11.02
C GLY A 356 -7.68 -1.85 -10.37
N GLY A 357 -7.57 -2.22 -9.11
CA GLY A 357 -8.60 -2.98 -8.39
C GLY A 357 -9.94 -2.27 -8.16
N THR A 358 -10.14 -1.06 -8.69
CA THR A 358 -11.34 -0.22 -8.56
C THR A 358 -11.83 -0.03 -7.12
N GLN A 359 -10.88 0.00 -6.19
CA GLN A 359 -11.06 0.27 -4.77
C GLN A 359 -10.24 1.49 -4.36
N ASN A 360 -10.14 1.75 -3.06
CA ASN A 360 -9.30 2.82 -2.50
C ASN A 360 -9.61 4.22 -3.04
N TYR A 361 -10.91 4.51 -3.16
CA TYR A 361 -11.46 5.84 -3.39
C TYR A 361 -12.85 5.95 -2.80
N TYR A 362 -13.34 7.17 -2.67
CA TYR A 362 -14.75 7.46 -2.40
C TYR A 362 -15.38 8.15 -3.60
N VAL A 363 -16.69 8.02 -3.71
CA VAL A 363 -17.50 8.83 -4.63
C VAL A 363 -18.49 9.64 -3.80
N TYR A 364 -18.56 10.93 -4.05
CA TYR A 364 -19.49 11.83 -3.39
C TYR A 364 -20.44 12.45 -4.41
N LEU A 365 -21.74 12.24 -4.23
CA LEU A 365 -22.76 12.96 -4.96
C LEU A 365 -23.03 14.27 -4.18
N ASP A 366 -22.45 15.35 -4.66
CA ASP A 366 -22.58 16.67 -4.07
C ASP A 366 -23.98 17.23 -4.27
N THR A 367 -24.62 17.70 -3.21
CA THR A 367 -25.97 18.27 -3.27
C THR A 367 -26.02 19.61 -3.98
N GLY A 368 -24.97 20.41 -3.89
CA GLY A 368 -24.92 21.74 -4.51
C GLY A 368 -24.91 21.69 -6.03
N SER A 369 -24.10 20.81 -6.60
CA SER A 369 -23.96 20.62 -8.05
C SER A 369 -24.79 19.48 -8.62
N ASN A 370 -25.28 18.57 -7.78
CA ASN A 370 -25.91 17.29 -8.13
C ASN A 370 -25.02 16.42 -9.05
N ARG A 371 -23.68 16.49 -8.86
CA ARG A 371 -22.68 15.77 -9.65
C ARG A 371 -21.83 14.88 -8.77
N PHE A 372 -21.36 13.78 -9.36
CA PHE A 372 -20.42 12.88 -8.71
C PHE A 372 -19.01 13.46 -8.74
N GLN A 373 -18.32 13.35 -7.60
CA GLN A 373 -16.90 13.69 -7.43
C GLN A 373 -16.14 12.51 -6.86
N PHE A 374 -14.88 12.35 -7.24
CA PHE A 374 -14.01 11.26 -6.82
C PHE A 374 -12.99 11.76 -5.79
N LEU A 375 -12.87 11.07 -4.66
CA LEU A 375 -11.94 11.40 -3.60
C LEU A 375 -10.94 10.26 -3.40
N PRO A 376 -9.62 10.52 -3.44
CA PRO A 376 -8.60 9.49 -3.24
C PRO A 376 -8.62 8.95 -1.81
N TRP A 377 -8.22 7.68 -1.66
CA TRP A 377 -8.12 7.00 -0.38
C TRP A 377 -7.08 5.88 -0.43
N ASP A 378 -6.30 5.67 0.68
CA ASP A 378 -5.36 4.56 0.86
C ASP A 378 -4.24 4.56 -0.19
N MET A 379 -3.31 5.52 -0.10
CA MET A 379 -2.30 5.83 -1.12
C MET A 379 -0.91 5.24 -0.83
N ASP A 380 -0.79 4.35 0.15
CA ASP A 380 0.50 3.82 0.64
C ASP A 380 1.26 2.98 -0.39
N ILE A 381 0.57 2.46 -1.43
CA ILE A 381 1.17 1.68 -2.53
C ILE A 381 1.16 2.45 -3.87
N SER A 382 1.15 3.77 -3.81
CA SER A 382 1.31 4.65 -4.98
C SER A 382 2.78 4.74 -5.45
N PHE A 383 3.08 5.58 -6.42
CA PHE A 383 4.39 5.70 -7.07
C PHE A 383 4.87 4.39 -7.68
N GLY A 384 3.95 3.67 -8.31
CA GLY A 384 4.24 2.41 -9.00
C GLY A 384 4.61 1.25 -8.09
N ALA A 385 4.35 1.33 -6.78
CA ALA A 385 4.74 0.30 -5.81
C ALA A 385 3.78 -0.89 -5.75
N PHE A 386 2.67 -0.89 -6.49
CA PHE A 386 1.73 -2.02 -6.50
C PHE A 386 2.25 -3.17 -7.35
N ASP A 387 2.91 -4.14 -6.73
CA ASP A 387 3.62 -5.25 -7.38
C ASP A 387 2.73 -6.32 -8.03
N MET A 388 1.43 -6.20 -7.89
CA MET A 388 0.50 -7.22 -8.35
C MET A 388 0.10 -7.04 -9.83
N GLU A 389 0.43 -5.89 -10.42
CA GLU A 389 0.09 -5.53 -11.79
C GLU A 389 1.34 -5.05 -12.52
N GLY A 390 1.68 -5.72 -13.63
CA GLY A 390 2.84 -5.39 -14.45
C GLY A 390 4.20 -5.55 -13.76
N THR A 391 5.24 -5.11 -14.44
CA THR A 391 6.62 -5.05 -13.94
C THR A 391 6.93 -3.66 -13.38
N PRO A 392 8.01 -3.46 -12.58
CA PRO A 392 8.45 -2.14 -12.17
C PRO A 392 8.67 -1.17 -13.36
N SER A 393 9.19 -1.67 -14.49
CA SER A 393 9.41 -0.89 -15.71
C SER A 393 8.09 -0.49 -16.36
N SER A 394 7.16 -1.44 -16.56
CA SER A 394 5.88 -1.16 -17.21
C SER A 394 4.99 -0.22 -16.36
N ARG A 395 5.09 -0.29 -15.02
CA ARG A 395 4.42 0.68 -14.14
C ARG A 395 4.99 2.10 -14.28
N ARG A 396 6.30 2.24 -14.45
CA ARG A 396 6.91 3.55 -14.76
C ARG A 396 6.55 4.05 -16.17
N ASN A 397 6.33 3.13 -17.11
CA ASN A 397 5.91 3.43 -18.48
C ASN A 397 4.39 3.30 -18.71
N LEU A 398 3.58 3.25 -17.65
CA LEU A 398 2.12 3.11 -17.73
C LEU A 398 1.52 4.09 -18.76
N SER A 399 0.66 3.58 -19.63
CA SER A 399 -0.03 4.38 -20.66
C SER A 399 -0.82 5.53 -20.04
N ILE A 400 -0.70 6.73 -20.61
CA ILE A 400 -1.52 7.87 -20.20
C ILE A 400 -2.93 7.80 -20.81
N ASP A 401 -3.09 7.15 -21.95
CA ASP A 401 -4.36 7.06 -22.68
C ASP A 401 -5.19 5.83 -22.30
N GLN A 402 -4.54 4.77 -21.82
CA GLN A 402 -5.16 3.53 -21.39
C GLN A 402 -4.52 3.07 -20.05
N PRO A 403 -4.68 3.85 -18.96
CA PRO A 403 -3.98 3.62 -17.72
C PRO A 403 -4.61 2.52 -16.85
N GLN A 404 -5.83 2.09 -17.16
CA GLN A 404 -6.54 1.08 -16.39
C GLN A 404 -6.00 -0.33 -16.66
N THR A 405 -5.96 -1.16 -15.61
CA THR A 405 -5.52 -2.56 -15.72
C THR A 405 -6.67 -3.54 -15.97
N HIS A 406 -7.90 -3.08 -15.81
CA HIS A 406 -9.14 -3.81 -16.08
C HIS A 406 -10.13 -2.91 -16.81
N GLU A 407 -11.25 -3.48 -17.31
CA GLU A 407 -12.31 -2.69 -17.93
C GLU A 407 -12.78 -1.55 -16.99
N ASN A 408 -12.56 -0.32 -17.42
CA ASN A 408 -13.03 0.88 -16.74
C ASN A 408 -13.74 1.80 -17.74
N ARG A 409 -15.02 1.51 -17.96
CA ARG A 409 -15.84 2.24 -18.94
C ARG A 409 -15.90 3.74 -18.70
N LEU A 410 -15.72 4.19 -17.46
CA LEU A 410 -15.73 5.62 -17.17
C LEU A 410 -14.49 6.31 -17.75
N ILE A 411 -13.29 5.74 -17.55
CA ILE A 411 -12.05 6.25 -18.19
C ILE A 411 -12.20 6.20 -19.71
N GLU A 412 -12.57 5.04 -20.25
CA GLU A 412 -12.66 4.80 -21.69
C GLU A 412 -13.61 5.80 -22.37
N ARG A 413 -14.83 5.96 -21.84
CA ARG A 413 -15.83 6.82 -22.45
C ARG A 413 -15.55 8.31 -22.24
N VAL A 414 -15.04 8.72 -21.07
CA VAL A 414 -14.68 10.13 -20.84
C VAL A 414 -13.51 10.54 -21.72
N LEU A 415 -12.47 9.70 -21.85
CA LEU A 415 -11.32 10.01 -22.73
C LEU A 415 -11.61 9.82 -24.22
N ALA A 416 -12.67 9.13 -24.61
CA ALA A 416 -13.14 9.09 -26.00
C ALA A 416 -13.70 10.44 -26.47
N ILE A 417 -14.16 11.30 -25.54
CA ILE A 417 -14.62 12.65 -25.87
C ILE A 417 -13.41 13.56 -26.08
N GLY A 418 -13.19 14.02 -27.31
CA GLY A 418 -11.98 14.72 -27.71
C GLY A 418 -11.62 15.94 -26.83
N ARG A 419 -12.61 16.76 -26.43
CA ARG A 419 -12.39 17.91 -25.53
C ARG A 419 -11.92 17.47 -24.12
N HIS A 420 -12.44 16.39 -23.59
CA HIS A 420 -12.04 15.86 -22.28
C HIS A 420 -10.63 15.29 -22.32
N LYS A 421 -10.30 14.55 -23.38
CA LYS A 421 -8.93 14.03 -23.59
C LYS A 421 -7.91 15.17 -23.72
N GLN A 422 -8.24 16.24 -24.44
CA GLN A 422 -7.38 17.41 -24.55
C GLN A 422 -7.15 18.09 -23.19
N ASN A 423 -8.20 18.32 -22.43
CA ASN A 423 -8.11 18.89 -21.06
C ASN A 423 -7.29 17.98 -20.12
N TYR A 424 -7.50 16.68 -20.20
CA TYR A 424 -6.73 15.71 -19.43
C TYR A 424 -5.22 15.75 -19.77
N HIS A 425 -4.87 15.79 -21.07
CA HIS A 425 -3.47 15.94 -21.49
C HIS A 425 -2.89 17.29 -21.07
N GLU A 426 -3.69 18.36 -21.02
CA GLU A 426 -3.27 19.66 -20.54
C GLU A 426 -2.96 19.62 -19.05
N TYR A 427 -3.79 18.93 -18.24
CA TYR A 427 -3.48 18.69 -16.82
C TYR A 427 -2.18 17.91 -16.64
N LEU A 428 -1.95 16.86 -17.43
CA LEU A 428 -0.69 16.13 -17.36
C LEU A 428 0.52 17.03 -17.66
N ARG A 429 0.47 17.87 -18.74
CA ARG A 429 1.55 18.82 -19.04
C ARG A 429 1.77 19.80 -17.91
N GLN A 430 0.70 20.46 -17.46
CA GLN A 430 0.76 21.41 -16.35
C GLN A 430 1.36 20.79 -15.09
N TYR A 431 0.95 19.56 -14.74
CA TYR A 431 1.43 18.90 -13.53
C TYR A 431 2.88 18.44 -13.65
N LEU A 432 3.35 18.02 -14.82
CA LEU A 432 4.76 17.73 -15.04
C LEU A 432 5.66 18.94 -14.76
N ASP A 433 5.17 20.15 -15.05
CA ASP A 433 5.94 21.39 -14.87
C ASP A 433 5.73 22.03 -13.48
N THR A 434 4.73 21.58 -12.72
CA THR A 434 4.37 22.18 -11.43
C THR A 434 4.40 21.19 -10.26
N LEU A 435 3.41 20.30 -10.15
CA LEU A 435 3.20 19.42 -9.01
C LEU A 435 4.14 18.21 -9.04
N PHE A 436 4.43 17.72 -10.24
CA PHE A 436 5.30 16.58 -10.50
C PHE A 436 6.65 17.02 -11.09
N ALA A 437 7.01 18.31 -10.95
CA ALA A 437 8.34 18.81 -11.33
C ALA A 437 9.41 18.14 -10.47
N GLN A 438 10.47 17.62 -11.11
CA GLN A 438 11.48 16.79 -10.44
C GLN A 438 12.10 17.50 -9.23
N GLU A 439 12.52 18.74 -9.43
CA GLU A 439 13.16 19.55 -8.38
C GLU A 439 12.23 19.76 -7.20
N LYS A 440 10.95 20.00 -7.47
CA LYS A 440 9.93 20.21 -6.43
C LYS A 440 9.65 18.94 -5.65
N LEU A 441 9.41 17.81 -6.33
CA LEU A 441 9.16 16.53 -5.66
C LEU A 441 10.39 16.03 -4.91
N TYR A 442 11.58 16.21 -5.48
CA TYR A 442 12.82 15.88 -4.78
C TYR A 442 12.98 16.71 -3.51
N ALA A 443 12.72 18.02 -3.56
CA ALA A 443 12.74 18.87 -2.38
C ALA A 443 11.72 18.44 -1.32
N GLN A 444 10.52 18.02 -1.72
CA GLN A 444 9.50 17.49 -0.80
C GLN A 444 9.93 16.15 -0.18
N ILE A 445 10.48 15.23 -0.97
CA ILE A 445 11.04 13.96 -0.49
C ILE A 445 12.19 14.22 0.48
N ASP A 446 13.10 15.13 0.16
CA ASP A 446 14.25 15.48 1.01
C ASP A 446 13.82 16.15 2.32
N HIS A 447 12.81 17.02 2.26
CA HIS A 447 12.22 17.64 3.44
C HIS A 447 11.58 16.58 4.37
N ALA A 448 10.72 15.72 3.83
CA ALA A 448 10.12 14.61 4.59
C ALA A 448 11.21 13.67 5.14
N THR A 449 12.23 13.36 4.35
CA THR A 449 13.37 12.54 4.76
C THR A 449 14.09 13.12 5.97
N ALA A 450 14.35 14.42 5.98
CA ALA A 450 15.02 15.08 7.11
C ALA A 450 14.20 14.97 8.41
N ILE A 451 12.87 15.01 8.30
CA ILE A 451 11.94 14.89 9.43
C ILE A 451 11.82 13.43 9.92
N LEU A 452 11.76 12.46 9.00
CA LEU A 452 11.49 11.07 9.32
C LEU A 452 12.75 10.30 9.75
N ARG A 453 13.92 10.62 9.18
CA ARG A 453 15.17 9.90 9.41
C ARG A 453 15.53 9.71 10.90
N PRO A 454 15.40 10.71 11.80
CA PRO A 454 15.68 10.51 13.21
C PRO A 454 14.79 9.43 13.85
N VAL A 455 13.49 9.45 13.53
CA VAL A 455 12.51 8.50 14.09
C VAL A 455 12.70 7.09 13.52
N ILE A 456 13.03 6.97 12.25
CA ILE A 456 13.34 5.68 11.62
C ILE A 456 14.62 5.07 12.20
N GLY A 457 15.62 5.90 12.50
CA GLY A 457 16.87 5.49 13.14
C GLY A 457 16.65 4.83 14.51
N GLU A 458 15.62 5.20 15.24
CA GLU A 458 15.23 4.56 16.51
C GLU A 458 14.83 3.08 16.32
N ASN A 459 14.37 2.68 15.13
CA ASN A 459 14.00 1.30 14.78
C ASN A 459 15.18 0.43 14.36
N GLY A 460 16.40 0.95 14.44
CA GLY A 460 17.63 0.23 14.17
C GLY A 460 18.19 0.43 12.75
N LYS A 461 19.43 -0.04 12.58
CA LYS A 461 20.22 0.18 11.35
C LYS A 461 19.55 -0.36 10.09
N GLU A 462 18.96 -1.55 10.16
CA GLU A 462 18.30 -2.19 9.01
C GLU A 462 17.09 -1.40 8.50
N ALA A 463 16.27 -0.84 9.42
CA ALA A 463 15.17 0.02 9.05
C ALA A 463 15.66 1.29 8.35
N GLY A 464 16.73 1.90 8.85
CA GLY A 464 17.39 3.05 8.22
C GLY A 464 17.91 2.74 6.82
N GLU A 465 18.59 1.62 6.63
CA GLU A 465 19.13 1.22 5.32
C GLU A 465 18.01 0.95 4.30
N ARG A 466 16.92 0.33 4.70
CA ARG A 466 15.74 0.12 3.82
C ARG A 466 15.10 1.46 3.43
N PHE A 467 14.95 2.36 4.38
CA PHE A 467 14.42 3.70 4.13
C PHE A 467 15.27 4.48 3.11
N GLU A 468 16.61 4.51 3.28
CA GLU A 468 17.51 5.22 2.36
C GLU A 468 17.43 4.65 0.93
N LYS A 469 17.30 3.31 0.79
CA LYS A 469 17.09 2.68 -0.51
C LYS A 469 15.73 3.06 -1.13
N ALA A 470 14.68 3.13 -0.31
CA ALA A 470 13.33 3.43 -0.78
C ALA A 470 13.15 4.87 -1.28
N ILE A 471 13.99 5.80 -0.87
CA ILE A 471 13.96 7.19 -1.33
C ILE A 471 15.01 7.52 -2.41
N ALA A 472 15.87 6.57 -2.77
CA ALA A 472 17.01 6.77 -3.67
C ALA A 472 16.57 7.22 -5.09
N ASP A 473 17.53 7.77 -5.83
CA ASP A 473 17.42 8.15 -7.26
C ASP A 473 17.79 7.01 -8.21
N SER A 474 18.17 5.86 -7.67
CA SER A 474 18.53 4.65 -8.39
C SER A 474 17.82 3.44 -7.78
N PRO A 475 17.38 2.46 -8.59
CA PRO A 475 16.75 1.25 -8.08
C PRO A 475 17.81 0.30 -7.52
N SER A 476 17.37 -0.63 -6.68
CA SER A 476 18.17 -1.77 -6.25
C SER A 476 17.39 -3.07 -6.45
N LEU A 477 18.08 -4.22 -6.40
CA LEU A 477 17.45 -5.54 -6.54
C LEU A 477 16.30 -5.76 -5.52
N PHE A 478 16.42 -5.18 -4.32
CA PHE A 478 15.44 -5.33 -3.24
C PHE A 478 14.52 -4.12 -3.08
N GLU A 479 14.74 -3.05 -3.86
CA GLU A 479 13.92 -1.84 -3.84
C GLU A 479 13.84 -1.24 -5.25
N PRO A 480 13.08 -1.88 -6.16
CA PRO A 480 12.92 -1.41 -7.54
C PRO A 480 12.02 -0.16 -7.65
N HIS A 481 11.33 0.19 -6.56
CA HIS A 481 10.35 1.29 -6.49
C HIS A 481 10.87 2.51 -5.75
N ALA A 482 12.19 2.74 -5.74
CA ALA A 482 12.78 3.90 -5.10
C ALA A 482 12.13 5.21 -5.61
N LEU A 483 11.70 6.07 -4.67
CA LEU A 483 10.82 7.20 -4.97
C LEU A 483 11.39 8.18 -5.99
N LYS A 484 12.62 8.66 -5.77
CA LYS A 484 13.24 9.63 -6.69
C LYS A 484 13.47 9.03 -8.07
N PHE A 485 13.86 7.76 -8.12
CA PHE A 485 14.01 7.04 -9.39
C PHE A 485 12.67 6.94 -10.13
N PHE A 486 11.60 6.54 -9.44
CA PHE A 486 10.27 6.50 -10.03
C PHE A 486 9.87 7.86 -10.60
N VAL A 487 10.03 8.94 -9.83
CA VAL A 487 9.67 10.31 -10.26
C VAL A 487 10.38 10.66 -11.56
N THR A 488 11.70 10.44 -11.65
CA THR A 488 12.48 10.75 -12.85
C THR A 488 11.98 9.96 -14.06
N GLN A 489 11.88 8.64 -13.92
CA GLN A 489 11.49 7.76 -15.04
C GLN A 489 10.04 7.98 -15.47
N ARG A 490 9.13 8.17 -14.54
CA ARG A 490 7.73 8.43 -14.85
C ARG A 490 7.52 9.75 -15.56
N ARG A 491 8.21 10.81 -15.12
CA ARG A 491 8.18 12.12 -15.79
C ARG A 491 8.64 12.03 -17.24
N GLU A 492 9.76 11.37 -17.47
CA GLU A 492 10.30 11.17 -18.82
C GLU A 492 9.30 10.41 -19.70
N SER A 493 8.80 9.27 -19.20
CA SER A 493 7.81 8.47 -19.92
C SER A 493 6.54 9.28 -20.28
N VAL A 494 5.95 10.01 -19.33
CA VAL A 494 4.74 10.79 -19.59
C VAL A 494 5.00 11.94 -20.58
N ARG A 495 6.15 12.61 -20.48
CA ARG A 495 6.54 13.67 -21.44
C ARG A 495 6.65 13.14 -22.85
N GLU A 496 7.34 12.02 -23.04
CA GLU A 496 7.52 11.40 -24.34
C GLU A 496 6.21 10.84 -24.92
N GLN A 497 5.33 10.30 -24.06
CA GLN A 497 3.98 9.91 -24.49
C GLN A 497 3.14 11.11 -24.96
N LEU A 498 3.18 12.24 -24.24
CA LEU A 498 2.49 13.47 -24.63
C LEU A 498 3.05 14.09 -25.92
N ALA A 499 4.33 13.84 -26.23
CA ALA A 499 4.99 14.23 -27.48
C ALA A 499 4.78 13.22 -28.63
N ASN A 500 4.14 12.07 -28.36
CA ASN A 500 4.03 10.91 -29.29
C ASN A 500 5.40 10.31 -29.67
N GLU A 501 6.39 10.41 -28.81
CA GLU A 501 7.74 9.88 -28.99
C GLU A 501 7.89 8.48 -28.36
N ARG A 502 6.97 8.11 -27.46
CA ARG A 502 6.92 6.82 -26.77
C ARG A 502 5.49 6.30 -26.69
N THR A 503 5.35 4.99 -26.82
CA THR A 503 4.10 4.29 -26.46
C THR A 503 4.16 3.86 -25.00
N GLY A 504 3.12 4.19 -24.24
CA GLY A 504 2.98 3.72 -22.87
C GLY A 504 2.50 2.27 -22.81
N ASP A 505 2.85 1.58 -21.73
CA ASP A 505 2.45 0.19 -21.52
C ASP A 505 1.01 0.12 -21.01
N THR A 506 0.20 -0.73 -21.61
CA THR A 506 -1.13 -1.10 -21.12
C THR A 506 -0.99 -2.35 -20.26
N LEU A 507 -1.48 -2.27 -19.02
CA LEU A 507 -1.43 -3.38 -18.09
C LEU A 507 -2.79 -4.09 -18.05
N GLY A 508 -2.81 -5.40 -17.90
CA GLY A 508 -4.06 -6.12 -17.61
C GLY A 508 -4.78 -6.81 -18.77
N ASN A 509 -4.65 -6.37 -20.01
CA ASN A 509 -5.41 -6.98 -21.13
C ASN A 509 -4.73 -8.18 -21.79
N ASP A 510 -3.43 -8.26 -21.73
CA ASP A 510 -2.68 -9.43 -22.15
C ASP A 510 -1.50 -9.62 -21.19
N VAL A 511 -1.63 -10.57 -20.26
CA VAL A 511 -0.42 -11.31 -19.93
C VAL A 511 -0.20 -12.17 -21.17
N ASP A 512 0.47 -11.59 -22.11
CA ASP A 512 1.12 -12.38 -23.11
C ASP A 512 1.94 -13.41 -22.31
N LEU A 513 1.57 -14.70 -22.45
CA LEU A 513 2.44 -15.77 -21.95
C LEU A 513 3.87 -15.53 -22.47
N MET A 514 4.00 -14.82 -23.61
CA MET A 514 5.24 -14.37 -24.19
C MET A 514 5.89 -13.21 -23.39
N GLU A 515 5.13 -12.32 -22.74
CA GLU A 515 5.72 -11.28 -21.89
C GLU A 515 6.18 -11.87 -20.54
N LEU A 516 5.44 -12.85 -20.00
CA LEU A 516 5.92 -13.68 -18.89
C LEU A 516 7.10 -14.54 -19.31
N VAL A 517 7.09 -15.06 -20.54
CA VAL A 517 8.23 -15.79 -21.13
C VAL A 517 9.34 -14.82 -21.48
N GLN A 518 9.08 -13.58 -21.87
CA GLN A 518 10.06 -12.53 -22.11
C GLN A 518 10.61 -11.94 -20.80
N TRP A 519 9.81 -11.88 -19.71
CA TRP A 519 10.37 -11.64 -18.39
C TRP A 519 11.34 -12.76 -17.97
N TRP A 520 11.05 -14.02 -18.39
CA TRP A 520 11.98 -15.13 -18.38
C TRP A 520 12.92 -15.07 -19.59
N THR A 521 13.41 -13.87 -19.92
CA THR A 521 14.44 -13.72 -20.97
C THR A 521 15.63 -14.62 -20.68
N ALA A 522 16.29 -15.05 -21.74
CA ALA A 522 17.46 -15.92 -21.58
C ALA A 522 18.50 -15.37 -20.56
N PRO A 523 18.76 -14.05 -20.47
CA PRO A 523 19.63 -13.50 -19.42
C PRO A 523 19.08 -13.69 -18.00
N ARG A 524 17.78 -13.44 -17.74
CA ARG A 524 17.16 -13.57 -16.42
C ARG A 524 17.07 -15.03 -15.96
N VAL A 525 16.67 -15.91 -16.87
CA VAL A 525 16.73 -17.37 -16.63
C VAL A 525 18.17 -17.80 -16.38
N GLY A 526 19.11 -17.33 -17.15
CA GLY A 526 20.53 -17.61 -16.98
C GLY A 526 21.04 -17.22 -15.59
N VAL A 527 20.69 -16.04 -15.11
CA VAL A 527 21.03 -15.55 -13.76
C VAL A 527 20.42 -16.44 -12.67
N LEU A 528 19.13 -16.81 -12.79
CA LEU A 528 18.46 -17.67 -11.80
C LEU A 528 18.98 -19.10 -11.81
N VAL A 529 19.24 -19.67 -12.99
CA VAL A 529 19.81 -21.03 -13.15
C VAL A 529 21.27 -21.06 -12.70
N ALA A 530 22.01 -19.99 -12.88
CA ALA A 530 23.39 -19.90 -12.42
C ALA A 530 23.53 -19.86 -10.88
N LEU A 531 22.51 -19.38 -10.16
CA LEU A 531 22.55 -19.25 -8.69
C LEU A 531 22.89 -20.59 -7.98
N PRO A 532 22.21 -21.73 -8.25
CA PRO A 532 22.58 -23.01 -7.64
C PRO A 532 24.03 -23.42 -7.95
N VAL A 533 24.49 -23.16 -9.16
CA VAL A 533 25.87 -23.46 -9.57
C VAL A 533 26.87 -22.59 -8.79
N VAL A 534 26.59 -21.28 -8.68
CA VAL A 534 27.43 -20.34 -7.91
C VAL A 534 27.45 -20.73 -6.43
N LEU A 535 26.32 -21.14 -5.85
CA LEU A 535 26.24 -21.61 -4.47
C LEU A 535 27.02 -22.90 -4.25
N LEU A 536 26.95 -23.87 -5.18
CA LEU A 536 27.71 -25.11 -5.14
C LEU A 536 29.22 -24.86 -5.26
N LEU A 537 29.64 -23.96 -6.16
CA LEU A 537 31.03 -23.55 -6.30
C LEU A 537 31.54 -22.94 -5.00
N ASN A 538 30.79 -22.00 -4.40
CA ASN A 538 31.21 -21.37 -3.14
C ASN A 538 31.22 -22.39 -1.99
N GLY A 539 30.26 -23.30 -1.90
CA GLY A 539 30.26 -24.41 -0.94
C GLY A 539 31.47 -25.32 -1.11
N SER A 540 31.85 -25.64 -2.35
CA SER A 540 33.03 -26.44 -2.65
C SER A 540 34.34 -25.72 -2.25
N GLY A 541 34.40 -24.41 -2.48
CA GLY A 541 35.52 -23.56 -2.06
C GLY A 541 35.71 -23.53 -0.54
N TRP A 542 34.59 -23.38 0.19
CA TRP A 542 34.58 -23.44 1.65
C TRP A 542 35.07 -24.79 2.16
N LEU A 543 34.50 -25.90 1.63
CA LEU A 543 34.88 -27.26 2.04
C LEU A 543 36.35 -27.56 1.73
N TRP A 544 36.85 -27.18 0.52
CA TRP A 544 38.26 -27.37 0.18
C TRP A 544 39.16 -26.51 1.03
N GLY A 545 38.79 -25.28 1.36
CA GLY A 545 39.50 -24.40 2.30
C GLY A 545 39.66 -25.06 3.66
N ILE A 546 38.60 -25.67 4.20
CA ILE A 546 38.59 -26.40 5.48
C ILE A 546 39.54 -27.60 5.40
N ILE A 547 39.37 -28.48 4.39
CA ILE A 547 40.22 -29.68 4.21
C ILE A 547 41.68 -29.29 4.07
N SER A 548 41.96 -28.27 3.26
CA SER A 548 43.34 -27.77 3.09
C SER A 548 43.93 -27.24 4.40
N GLY A 549 43.13 -26.53 5.20
CA GLY A 549 43.50 -26.03 6.51
C GLY A 549 43.84 -27.16 7.48
N PHE A 550 43.02 -28.22 7.56
CA PHE A 550 43.30 -29.37 8.41
C PHE A 550 44.57 -30.12 8.03
N ARG A 551 44.93 -30.15 6.72
CA ARG A 551 46.23 -30.67 6.28
C ARG A 551 47.42 -29.84 6.79
N GLY A 552 47.21 -28.59 7.13
CA GLY A 552 48.19 -27.69 7.74
C GLY A 552 48.19 -27.69 9.27
N GLY A 553 47.17 -28.28 9.90
CA GLY A 553 47.00 -28.34 11.35
C GLY A 553 45.57 -28.01 11.78
N VAL A 554 45.18 -28.54 12.94
CA VAL A 554 43.80 -28.40 13.46
C VAL A 554 43.36 -26.93 13.58
N VAL A 555 44.24 -26.06 14.04
CA VAL A 555 43.94 -24.62 14.20
C VAL A 555 43.59 -23.97 12.86
N TRP A 556 44.34 -24.25 11.80
CA TRP A 556 44.07 -23.73 10.46
C TRP A 556 42.77 -24.30 9.88
N GLY A 557 42.44 -25.56 10.16
CA GLY A 557 41.15 -26.16 9.75
C GLY A 557 39.97 -25.44 10.38
N LEU A 558 40.02 -25.20 11.69
CA LEU A 558 38.97 -24.47 12.42
C LEU A 558 38.85 -23.00 11.99
N LEU A 559 39.97 -22.31 11.81
CA LEU A 559 39.99 -20.93 11.29
C LEU A 559 39.38 -20.84 9.88
N ASN A 560 39.71 -21.78 8.99
CA ASN A 560 39.15 -21.80 7.64
C ASN A 560 37.66 -22.13 7.61
N ALA A 561 37.16 -22.88 8.59
CA ALA A 561 35.72 -23.12 8.76
C ALA A 561 34.98 -21.87 9.24
N ALA A 562 35.54 -21.14 10.20
CA ALA A 562 34.88 -20.03 10.88
C ALA A 562 34.96 -18.70 10.12
N PHE A 563 36.06 -18.44 9.40
CA PHE A 563 36.35 -17.14 8.79
C PHE A 563 36.51 -17.21 7.26
N PHE A 564 35.64 -17.94 6.60
CA PHE A 564 35.55 -17.94 5.13
C PHE A 564 35.06 -16.58 4.60
N PRO A 565 35.61 -16.04 3.48
CA PRO A 565 36.71 -16.58 2.65
C PRO A 565 38.10 -16.15 3.09
N PHE A 566 38.24 -15.34 4.11
CA PHE A 566 39.48 -14.65 4.46
C PHE A 566 40.59 -15.59 4.99
N SER A 567 40.23 -16.50 5.89
CA SER A 567 41.21 -17.40 6.49
C SER A 567 41.81 -18.40 5.51
N PRO A 568 41.03 -19.04 4.58
CA PRO A 568 41.61 -19.88 3.53
C PRO A 568 42.58 -19.14 2.61
N LEU A 569 42.28 -17.86 2.29
CA LEU A 569 43.14 -17.02 1.48
C LEU A 569 44.44 -16.69 2.24
N ALA A 570 44.34 -16.28 3.49
CA ALA A 570 45.51 -16.03 4.35
C ALA A 570 46.37 -17.30 4.52
N TYR A 571 45.73 -18.46 4.78
CA TYR A 571 46.44 -19.74 4.86
C TYR A 571 47.19 -20.07 3.58
N GLY A 572 46.53 -19.99 2.43
CA GLY A 572 47.08 -20.42 1.15
C GLY A 572 48.10 -19.44 0.54
N PHE A 573 47.92 -18.13 0.71
CA PHE A 573 48.80 -17.15 0.08
C PHE A 573 49.91 -16.63 1.00
N VAL A 574 49.68 -16.60 2.32
CA VAL A 574 50.61 -16.00 3.27
C VAL A 574 51.25 -17.04 4.17
N ALA A 575 50.46 -17.81 4.95
CA ALA A 575 50.96 -18.62 6.03
C ALA A 575 51.57 -19.98 5.57
N ARG A 576 50.94 -20.67 4.63
CA ARG A 576 51.29 -22.01 4.18
C ARG A 576 51.21 -22.17 2.65
N ARG A 577 51.98 -21.37 1.89
CA ARG A 577 51.96 -21.29 0.43
C ARG A 577 52.02 -22.64 -0.29
N GLU A 578 52.87 -23.55 0.15
CA GLU A 578 53.07 -24.87 -0.50
C GLU A 578 51.86 -25.78 -0.32
N LYS A 579 51.18 -25.73 0.84
CA LYS A 579 50.08 -26.63 1.20
C LYS A 579 48.68 -26.07 0.87
N GLY A 580 48.50 -24.74 0.85
CA GLY A 580 47.20 -24.07 0.75
C GLY A 580 46.95 -23.31 -0.55
N ARG A 581 47.99 -23.07 -1.37
CA ARG A 581 47.89 -22.17 -2.53
C ARG A 581 46.80 -22.56 -3.54
N ARG A 582 46.63 -23.85 -3.82
CA ARG A 582 45.56 -24.31 -4.75
C ARG A 582 44.16 -24.07 -4.18
N ALA A 583 43.97 -24.31 -2.89
CA ALA A 583 42.70 -24.04 -2.23
C ALA A 583 42.41 -22.54 -2.17
N ALA A 584 43.41 -21.70 -1.90
CA ALA A 584 43.28 -20.24 -1.89
C ALA A 584 42.88 -19.68 -3.26
N TRP A 585 43.50 -20.16 -4.35
CA TRP A 585 43.08 -19.79 -5.70
C TRP A 585 41.66 -20.22 -6.03
N TRP A 586 41.25 -21.42 -5.58
CA TRP A 586 39.89 -21.90 -5.78
C TRP A 586 38.89 -21.04 -4.99
N VAL A 587 39.17 -20.69 -3.74
CA VAL A 587 38.34 -19.79 -2.92
C VAL A 587 38.23 -18.41 -3.57
N LEU A 588 39.34 -17.87 -4.10
CA LEU A 588 39.32 -16.59 -4.82
C LEU A 588 38.41 -16.64 -6.05
N LEU A 589 38.47 -17.73 -6.82
CA LEU A 589 37.61 -17.96 -7.98
C LEU A 589 36.13 -18.02 -7.57
N CYS A 590 35.81 -18.73 -6.47
CA CYS A 590 34.46 -18.86 -5.93
C CYS A 590 33.89 -17.49 -5.50
N VAL A 591 34.67 -16.70 -4.77
CA VAL A 591 34.29 -15.34 -4.35
C VAL A 591 34.07 -14.43 -5.57
N ALA A 592 35.00 -14.49 -6.56
CA ALA A 592 34.85 -13.72 -7.79
C ALA A 592 33.58 -14.10 -8.58
N SER A 593 33.23 -15.42 -8.63
CA SER A 593 32.01 -15.88 -9.28
C SER A 593 30.75 -15.37 -8.58
N MET A 594 30.74 -15.30 -7.24
CA MET A 594 29.65 -14.76 -6.46
C MET A 594 29.47 -13.25 -6.72
N VAL A 595 30.54 -12.48 -6.69
CA VAL A 595 30.51 -11.05 -6.97
C VAL A 595 30.05 -10.78 -8.40
N ALA A 596 30.58 -11.51 -9.38
CA ALA A 596 30.17 -11.39 -10.77
C ALA A 596 28.67 -11.72 -10.95
N TRP A 597 28.18 -12.77 -10.29
CA TRP A 597 26.76 -13.12 -10.32
C TRP A 597 25.89 -12.04 -9.67
N LEU A 598 26.30 -11.48 -8.53
CA LEU A 598 25.55 -10.39 -7.86
C LEU A 598 25.46 -9.13 -8.73
N LEU A 599 26.55 -8.75 -9.39
CA LEU A 599 26.58 -7.61 -10.32
C LEU A 599 25.68 -7.86 -11.53
N LEU A 600 25.76 -9.06 -12.11
CA LEU A 600 24.91 -9.45 -13.25
C LEU A 600 23.43 -9.56 -12.83
N ALA A 601 23.15 -10.12 -11.66
CA ALA A 601 21.79 -10.20 -11.13
C ALA A 601 21.19 -8.81 -10.92
N ASN A 602 21.98 -7.89 -10.36
CA ASN A 602 21.52 -6.50 -10.18
C ASN A 602 21.24 -5.80 -11.52
N SER A 603 22.05 -6.01 -12.55
CA SER A 603 21.83 -5.38 -13.86
C SER A 603 20.71 -6.02 -14.69
N VAL A 604 20.42 -7.30 -14.50
CA VAL A 604 19.47 -8.07 -15.33
C VAL A 604 18.09 -8.22 -14.69
N LEU A 605 18.00 -8.25 -13.35
CA LEU A 605 16.74 -8.46 -12.62
C LEU A 605 16.09 -7.14 -12.17
N VAL A 606 16.83 -6.02 -12.16
CA VAL A 606 16.33 -4.70 -11.75
C VAL A 606 15.76 -3.92 -12.94
N ASP A 607 16.23 -4.19 -14.17
CA ASP A 607 15.63 -3.68 -15.42
C ASP A 607 14.38 -4.49 -15.80
#